data_6d9020c47634a899ad54ae8065ce0065
#
_entry.id   6d9020c47634a899ad54ae8065ce0065
#
_cell.length_a   1.000
_cell.length_b   1.000
_cell.length_c   1.000
_cell.angle_alpha   90.00
_cell.angle_beta   90.00
_cell.angle_gamma   90.00
#
_symmetry.space_group_name_H-M   'P 1'
#
loop_
_entity.id
_entity.type
_entity.pdbx_description
1 polymer ?
#
loop_
_entity_poly.entity_id
_entity_poly.type
_entity_poly.pdbx_seq_one_letter_code
_entity_poly.pdbx_strand_id
1 'polypeptide(L)'
;MDSGLIKGTRPKLTLYLIWGLIALSMLSCFSRPDYNIVCGFLILFLRSKSNGNKSIRCGIHILLFSIIFDILWIIKYTGFWRHGKETSELWQSLSFTHNFAYFLGFVELLLKLPLVLFCFKKFKNSGGKNSELFNFKYSM
;
A
#
# COMPACT_ATOMS: atom_id res chain seq x y z
N MET A 1 -3.04 -12.86 34.39
CA MET A 1 -2.65 -13.83 33.35
C MET A 1 -2.48 -13.11 32.03
N ASP A 2 -1.27 -12.94 31.68
CA ASP A 2 -0.59 -12.77 30.39
C ASP A 2 -1.23 -12.00 29.24
N SER A 3 -1.20 -10.68 29.35
CA SER A 3 -1.29 -9.77 28.19
C SER A 3 0.10 -9.33 27.66
N GLY A 4 1.18 -9.93 28.16
CA GLY A 4 2.57 -9.52 27.91
C GLY A 4 3.16 -10.00 26.57
N LEU A 5 2.71 -11.13 26.03
CA LEU A 5 3.38 -11.79 24.89
C LEU A 5 3.05 -11.23 23.51
N ILE A 6 1.97 -10.46 23.39
CA ILE A 6 1.46 -9.95 22.11
C ILE A 6 1.99 -8.55 21.75
N LYS A 7 2.59 -7.84 22.71
CA LYS A 7 3.08 -6.44 22.49
C LYS A 7 4.36 -6.31 21.66
N GLY A 8 5.21 -7.35 21.62
CA GLY A 8 6.55 -7.25 21.02
C GLY A 8 6.68 -7.55 19.52
N THR A 9 5.77 -8.35 18.97
CA THR A 9 5.90 -8.87 17.58
C THR A 9 5.30 -7.95 16.51
N ARG A 10 4.37 -7.10 16.85
CA ARG A 10 3.60 -6.29 15.89
C ARG A 10 4.38 -5.16 15.20
N PRO A 11 5.29 -4.42 15.87
CA PRO A 11 6.07 -3.39 15.19
C PRO A 11 7.02 -3.95 14.13
N LYS A 12 7.56 -5.16 14.34
CA LYS A 12 8.41 -5.86 13.38
C LYS A 12 7.62 -6.33 12.17
N LEU A 13 6.41 -6.89 12.37
CA LEU A 13 5.54 -7.34 11.29
C LEU A 13 5.16 -6.20 10.34
N THR A 14 4.76 -5.04 10.88
CA THR A 14 4.47 -3.86 10.07
C THR A 14 5.69 -3.43 9.24
N LEU A 15 6.88 -3.51 9.79
CA LEU A 15 8.12 -3.19 9.08
C LEU A 15 8.36 -4.17 7.93
N TYR A 16 8.19 -5.47 8.14
CA TYR A 16 8.33 -6.49 7.09
C TYR A 16 7.31 -6.30 5.97
N LEU A 17 6.06 -5.93 6.30
CA LEU A 17 5.04 -5.65 5.30
C LEU A 17 5.40 -4.42 4.43
N ILE A 18 5.98 -3.36 5.03
CA ILE A 18 6.44 -2.19 4.28
C ILE A 18 7.61 -2.56 3.36
N TRP A 19 8.59 -3.31 3.84
CA TRP A 19 9.69 -3.79 3.01
C TRP A 19 9.22 -4.73 1.90
N GLY A 20 8.25 -5.61 2.20
CA GLY A 20 7.60 -6.45 1.20
C GLY A 20 6.90 -5.64 0.11
N LEU A 21 6.18 -4.57 0.49
CA LEU A 21 5.55 -3.66 -0.45
C LEU A 21 6.59 -2.99 -1.36
N ILE A 22 7.69 -2.48 -0.81
CA ILE A 22 8.77 -1.85 -1.58
C ILE A 22 9.41 -2.85 -2.54
N ALA A 23 9.71 -4.08 -2.08
CA ALA A 23 10.31 -5.11 -2.91
C ALA A 23 9.40 -5.52 -4.08
N LEU A 24 8.10 -5.72 -3.83
CA LEU A 24 7.11 -6.02 -4.88
C LEU A 24 6.99 -4.87 -5.87
N SER A 25 6.94 -3.63 -5.38
CA SER A 25 6.91 -2.45 -6.24
C SER A 25 8.17 -2.32 -7.11
N MET A 26 9.34 -2.67 -6.60
CA MET A 26 10.57 -2.73 -7.41
C MET A 26 10.45 -3.75 -8.53
N LEU A 27 9.87 -4.93 -8.25
CA LEU A 27 9.60 -5.93 -9.28
C LEU A 27 8.56 -5.43 -10.29
N SER A 28 7.51 -4.75 -9.84
CA SER A 28 6.50 -4.16 -10.72
C SER A 28 7.08 -3.13 -11.67
N CYS A 29 8.14 -2.40 -11.29
CA CYS A 29 8.79 -1.40 -12.13
C CYS A 29 9.40 -1.97 -13.42
N PHE A 30 9.70 -3.27 -13.49
CA PHE A 30 10.12 -3.92 -14.74
C PHE A 30 8.99 -3.96 -15.79
N SER A 31 7.75 -3.92 -15.35
CA SER A 31 6.58 -4.03 -16.21
C SER A 31 5.84 -2.71 -16.38
N ARG A 32 5.89 -1.84 -15.37
CA ARG A 32 5.19 -0.54 -15.35
C ARG A 32 5.84 0.41 -14.34
N PRO A 33 5.75 1.74 -14.55
CA PRO A 33 6.09 2.71 -13.51
C PRO A 33 5.18 2.47 -12.29
N ASP A 34 5.77 2.24 -11.12
CA ASP A 34 5.01 1.97 -9.91
C ASP A 34 5.27 3.04 -8.83
N TYR A 35 4.21 3.77 -8.46
CA TYR A 35 4.24 4.78 -7.41
C TYR A 35 4.30 4.19 -6.01
N ASN A 36 4.05 2.89 -5.84
CA ASN A 36 4.03 2.21 -4.54
C ASN A 36 5.40 2.21 -3.87
N ILE A 37 6.49 2.25 -4.64
CA ILE A 37 7.84 2.46 -4.11
C ILE A 37 7.90 3.75 -3.29
N VAL A 38 7.44 4.86 -3.87
CA VAL A 38 7.44 6.17 -3.22
C VAL A 38 6.56 6.15 -1.97
N CYS A 39 5.38 5.55 -2.05
CA CYS A 39 4.49 5.37 -0.90
C CYS A 39 5.16 4.57 0.22
N GLY A 40 5.84 3.47 -0.11
CA GLY A 40 6.56 2.64 0.84
C GLY A 40 7.67 3.42 1.57
N PHE A 41 8.49 4.16 0.85
CA PHE A 41 9.54 5.00 1.44
C PHE A 41 8.97 6.15 2.28
N LEU A 42 7.89 6.80 1.85
CA LEU A 42 7.21 7.84 2.64
C LEU A 42 6.70 7.28 3.96
N ILE A 43 6.12 6.09 3.97
CA ILE A 43 5.63 5.44 5.19
C ILE A 43 6.81 5.09 6.12
N LEU A 44 7.92 4.58 5.58
CA LEU A 44 9.15 4.34 6.36
C LEU A 44 9.67 5.63 6.97
N PHE A 45 9.77 6.70 6.19
CA PHE A 45 10.22 8.02 6.65
C PHE A 45 9.33 8.57 7.76
N LEU A 46 8.01 8.54 7.57
CA LEU A 46 7.04 8.97 8.59
C LEU A 46 7.17 8.14 9.87
N ARG A 47 7.45 6.87 9.75
CA ARG A 47 7.66 5.98 10.89
C ARG A 47 8.97 6.30 11.64
N SER A 48 10.04 6.65 10.93
CA SER A 48 11.34 6.97 11.51
C SER A 48 11.36 8.31 12.22
N LYS A 49 10.74 9.33 11.62
CA LYS A 49 10.85 10.73 12.08
C LYS A 49 9.98 11.05 13.28
N SER A 50 8.86 10.39 13.51
CA SER A 50 7.93 10.75 14.55
C SER A 50 7.14 9.57 15.10
N ASN A 51 7.13 9.45 16.42
CA ASN A 51 6.22 8.54 17.14
C ASN A 51 4.83 9.15 17.37
N GLY A 52 4.53 10.32 16.80
CA GLY A 52 3.29 11.06 17.04
C GLY A 52 2.10 10.57 16.22
N ASN A 53 0.89 10.78 16.74
CA ASN A 53 -0.38 10.43 16.06
C ASN A 53 -0.53 11.10 14.69
N LYS A 54 0.05 12.30 14.49
CA LYS A 54 0.02 13.00 13.20
C LYS A 54 0.70 12.21 12.08
N SER A 55 1.86 11.62 12.38
CA SER A 55 2.63 10.83 11.41
C SER A 55 1.92 9.54 11.03
N ILE A 56 1.33 8.83 12.01
CA ILE A 56 0.57 7.61 11.77
C ILE A 56 -0.65 7.91 10.91
N ARG A 57 -1.37 9.01 11.20
CA ARG A 57 -2.52 9.48 10.43
C ARG A 57 -2.15 9.77 8.97
N CYS A 58 -1.06 10.51 8.74
CA CYS A 58 -0.56 10.78 7.40
C CYS A 58 -0.25 9.47 6.63
N GLY A 59 0.41 8.51 7.28
CA GLY A 59 0.69 7.19 6.70
C GLY A 59 -0.57 6.41 6.31
N ILE A 60 -1.63 6.48 7.14
CA ILE A 60 -2.93 5.86 6.82
C ILE A 60 -3.54 6.50 5.57
N HIS A 61 -3.53 7.83 5.45
CA HIS A 61 -4.08 8.51 4.27
C HIS A 61 -3.31 8.14 2.99
N ILE A 62 -1.97 8.11 3.05
CA ILE A 62 -1.14 7.71 1.91
C ILE A 62 -1.52 6.28 1.46
N LEU A 63 -1.68 5.34 2.40
CA LEU A 63 -2.08 3.97 2.09
C LEU A 63 -3.49 3.90 1.49
N LEU A 64 -4.46 4.63 2.04
CA LEU A 64 -5.83 4.66 1.52
C LEU A 64 -5.88 5.20 0.10
N PHE A 65 -5.20 6.33 -0.18
CA PHE A 65 -5.08 6.86 -1.54
C PHE A 65 -4.42 5.85 -2.47
N SER A 66 -3.33 5.22 -2.04
CA SER A 66 -2.63 4.21 -2.81
C SER A 66 -3.53 3.01 -3.16
N ILE A 67 -4.39 2.56 -2.24
CA ILE A 67 -5.37 1.50 -2.50
C ILE A 67 -6.40 1.93 -3.56
N ILE A 68 -6.91 3.16 -3.47
CA ILE A 68 -7.86 3.70 -4.46
C ILE A 68 -7.23 3.71 -5.86
N PHE A 69 -5.99 4.17 -5.98
CA PHE A 69 -5.27 4.18 -7.25
C PHE A 69 -5.04 2.78 -7.80
N ASP A 70 -4.69 1.79 -6.97
CA ASP A 70 -4.54 0.40 -7.42
C ASP A 70 -5.86 -0.16 -7.95
N ILE A 71 -6.98 0.08 -7.25
CA ILE A 71 -8.31 -0.37 -7.69
C ILE A 71 -8.67 0.27 -9.03
N LEU A 72 -8.49 1.60 -9.18
CA LEU A 72 -8.76 2.30 -10.43
C LEU A 72 -7.88 1.78 -11.57
N TRP A 73 -6.61 1.50 -11.28
CA TRP A 73 -5.69 0.92 -12.24
C TRP A 73 -6.16 -0.47 -12.70
N ILE A 74 -6.49 -1.36 -11.75
CA ILE A 74 -6.99 -2.71 -12.04
C ILE A 74 -8.24 -2.65 -12.92
N ILE A 75 -9.23 -1.81 -12.58
CA ILE A 75 -10.47 -1.66 -13.35
C ILE A 75 -10.18 -1.18 -14.78
N LYS A 76 -9.39 -0.11 -14.90
CA LYS A 76 -9.08 0.49 -16.21
C LYS A 76 -8.33 -0.48 -17.12
N TYR A 77 -7.30 -1.14 -16.61
CA TYR A 77 -6.45 -2.01 -17.44
C TYR A 77 -7.07 -3.37 -17.70
N THR A 78 -7.92 -3.91 -16.83
CA THR A 78 -8.67 -5.13 -17.11
C THR A 78 -9.58 -4.94 -18.33
N GLY A 79 -10.27 -3.81 -18.44
CA GLY A 79 -11.08 -3.48 -19.62
C GLY A 79 -10.25 -3.33 -20.88
N PHE A 80 -9.17 -2.56 -20.81
CA PHE A 80 -8.28 -2.29 -21.95
C PHE A 80 -7.60 -3.58 -22.47
N TRP A 81 -7.13 -4.46 -21.60
CA TRP A 81 -6.42 -5.68 -22.00
C TRP A 81 -7.34 -6.77 -22.52
N ARG A 82 -8.61 -6.80 -22.09
CA ARG A 82 -9.61 -7.72 -22.66
C ARG A 82 -9.93 -7.37 -24.11
N HIS A 83 -10.00 -6.09 -24.45
CA HIS A 83 -10.32 -5.65 -25.82
C HIS A 83 -9.11 -5.63 -26.74
N GLY A 84 -7.90 -5.43 -26.22
CA GLY A 84 -6.67 -5.41 -27.02
C GLY A 84 -6.19 -6.77 -27.54
N LYS A 85 -6.71 -7.88 -27.01
CA LYS A 85 -6.28 -9.24 -27.43
C LYS A 85 -6.59 -9.59 -28.88
N GLU A 86 -7.48 -8.86 -29.53
CA GLU A 86 -7.94 -9.18 -30.88
C GLU A 86 -7.15 -8.50 -32.00
N THR A 87 -6.21 -7.59 -31.69
CA THR A 87 -5.78 -6.63 -32.71
C THR A 87 -4.32 -6.62 -33.13
N SER A 88 -3.38 -7.32 -32.44
CA SER A 88 -2.00 -7.39 -32.94
C SER A 88 -1.14 -8.50 -32.36
N GLU A 89 -0.23 -9.05 -33.19
CA GLU A 89 0.79 -10.03 -32.79
C GLU A 89 1.70 -9.50 -31.66
N LEU A 90 1.92 -8.19 -31.61
CA LEU A 90 2.70 -7.52 -30.56
C LEU A 90 2.05 -7.67 -29.18
N TRP A 91 0.73 -7.66 -29.09
CA TRP A 91 0.00 -7.91 -27.85
C TRP A 91 0.15 -9.33 -27.33
N GLN A 92 0.23 -10.29 -28.23
CA GLN A 92 0.44 -11.69 -27.85
C GLN A 92 1.83 -11.91 -27.27
N SER A 93 2.87 -11.29 -27.83
CA SER A 93 4.24 -11.39 -27.31
C SER A 93 4.41 -10.72 -25.95
N LEU A 94 3.65 -9.65 -25.65
CA LEU A 94 3.68 -8.93 -24.38
C LEU A 94 2.67 -9.46 -23.35
N SER A 95 1.88 -10.48 -23.68
CA SER A 95 0.81 -10.98 -22.80
C SER A 95 1.34 -11.49 -21.45
N PHE A 96 2.53 -12.10 -21.44
CA PHE A 96 3.18 -12.54 -20.20
C PHE A 96 3.49 -11.35 -19.28
N THR A 97 4.10 -10.29 -19.82
CA THR A 97 4.46 -9.08 -19.07
C THR A 97 3.22 -8.40 -18.49
N HIS A 98 2.14 -8.33 -19.27
CA HIS A 98 0.88 -7.75 -18.83
C HIS A 98 0.20 -8.57 -17.72
N ASN A 99 0.15 -9.89 -17.87
CA ASN A 99 -0.41 -10.76 -16.84
C ASN A 99 0.42 -10.73 -15.56
N PHE A 100 1.75 -10.66 -15.69
CA PHE A 100 2.66 -10.53 -14.55
C PHE A 100 2.46 -9.20 -13.83
N ALA A 101 2.36 -8.07 -14.54
CA ALA A 101 2.08 -6.77 -13.95
C ALA A 101 0.73 -6.74 -13.24
N TYR A 102 -0.29 -7.37 -13.81
CA TYR A 102 -1.61 -7.48 -13.20
C TYR A 102 -1.57 -8.31 -11.91
N PHE A 103 -0.89 -9.45 -11.93
CA PHE A 103 -0.71 -10.31 -10.77
C PHE A 103 0.02 -9.57 -9.63
N LEU A 104 1.13 -8.88 -9.93
CA LEU A 104 1.87 -8.10 -8.94
C LEU A 104 1.00 -6.99 -8.34
N GLY A 105 0.26 -6.23 -9.17
CA GLY A 105 -0.65 -5.19 -8.69
C GLY A 105 -1.72 -5.72 -7.74
N PHE A 106 -2.24 -6.92 -8.01
CA PHE A 106 -3.21 -7.56 -7.12
C PHE A 106 -2.57 -8.00 -5.78
N VAL A 107 -1.36 -8.57 -5.83
CA VAL A 107 -0.60 -8.94 -4.62
C VAL A 107 -0.27 -7.71 -3.77
N GLU A 108 0.14 -6.60 -4.39
CA GLU A 108 0.39 -5.33 -3.70
C GLU A 108 -0.86 -4.79 -3.02
N LEU A 109 -2.01 -4.83 -3.69
CA LEU A 109 -3.30 -4.44 -3.11
C LEU A 109 -3.63 -5.29 -1.88
N LEU A 110 -3.49 -6.62 -1.97
CA LEU A 110 -3.73 -7.53 -0.85
C LEU A 110 -2.79 -7.25 0.32
N LEU A 111 -1.54 -6.89 0.07
CA LEU A 111 -0.54 -6.60 1.11
C LEU A 111 -0.81 -5.27 1.82
N LYS A 112 -1.41 -4.31 1.14
CA LYS A 112 -1.79 -3.01 1.72
C LYS A 112 -2.93 -3.13 2.72
N LEU A 113 -3.87 -4.05 2.54
CA LEU A 113 -5.01 -4.21 3.45
C LEU A 113 -4.59 -4.48 4.91
N PRO A 114 -3.79 -5.52 5.21
CA PRO A 114 -3.31 -5.72 6.58
C PRO A 114 -2.43 -4.54 7.06
N LEU A 115 -1.66 -3.92 6.18
CA LEU A 115 -0.81 -2.78 6.54
C LEU A 115 -1.66 -1.59 7.04
N VAL A 116 -2.76 -1.25 6.37
CA VAL A 116 -3.71 -0.22 6.81
C VAL A 116 -4.31 -0.59 8.16
N LEU A 117 -4.75 -1.84 8.34
CA LEU A 117 -5.34 -2.30 9.60
C LEU A 117 -4.35 -2.18 10.78
N PHE A 118 -3.07 -2.53 10.56
CA PHE A 118 -2.04 -2.37 11.59
C PHE A 118 -1.75 -0.91 11.91
N CYS A 119 -1.69 -0.04 10.90
CA CYS A 119 -1.52 1.40 11.11
C CYS A 119 -2.71 2.00 11.87
N PHE A 120 -3.92 1.60 11.52
CA PHE A 120 -5.14 2.04 12.18
C PHE A 120 -5.19 1.58 13.64
N LYS A 121 -4.84 0.32 13.91
CA LYS A 121 -4.76 -0.21 15.28
C LYS A 121 -3.69 0.53 16.10
N LYS A 122 -2.54 0.83 15.50
CA LYS A 122 -1.49 1.61 16.15
C LYS A 122 -1.97 3.02 16.48
N PHE A 123 -2.68 3.68 15.56
CA PHE A 123 -3.28 5.01 15.77
C PHE A 123 -4.23 5.01 16.97
N LYS A 124 -5.16 4.05 17.02
CA LYS A 124 -6.11 3.91 18.13
C LYS A 124 -5.43 3.64 19.47
N ASN A 125 -4.40 2.80 19.49
CA ASN A 125 -3.65 2.47 20.69
C ASN A 125 -2.82 3.67 21.21
N SER A 126 -2.49 4.63 20.35
CA SER A 126 -1.80 5.88 20.72
C SER A 126 -2.75 7.00 21.17
N GLY A 127 -4.02 6.67 21.45
CA GLY A 127 -5.02 7.64 21.93
C GLY A 127 -5.69 8.45 20.83
N GLY A 128 -5.49 8.12 19.55
CA GLY A 128 -6.17 8.77 18.44
C GLY A 128 -7.67 8.46 18.41
N LYS A 129 -8.50 9.49 18.27
CA LYS A 129 -9.95 9.35 18.11
C LYS A 129 -10.29 9.22 16.63
N ASN A 130 -11.32 8.42 16.31
CA ASN A 130 -11.76 8.24 14.92
C ASN A 130 -12.17 9.57 14.25
N SER A 131 -12.75 10.52 15.04
CA SER A 131 -13.08 11.87 14.57
C SER A 131 -11.85 12.68 14.15
N GLU A 132 -10.68 12.41 14.71
CA GLU A 132 -9.44 13.10 14.36
C GLU A 132 -8.82 12.59 13.08
N LEU A 133 -9.15 11.37 12.65
CA LEU A 133 -8.60 10.78 11.44
C LEU A 133 -8.94 11.61 10.20
N PHE A 134 -10.17 12.10 10.11
CA PHE A 134 -10.68 12.88 8.97
C PHE A 134 -10.70 14.39 9.23
N ASN A 135 -10.29 14.85 10.42
CA ASN A 135 -10.29 16.25 10.75
C ASN A 135 -8.98 16.91 10.29
N PHE A 136 -9.03 17.59 9.13
CA PHE A 136 -7.90 18.31 8.51
C PHE A 136 -7.63 19.68 9.15
N LYS A 137 -8.12 19.96 10.35
CA LYS A 137 -7.74 21.19 11.05
C LYS A 137 -6.24 21.17 11.36
N TYR A 138 -5.44 21.66 10.42
CA TYR A 138 -4.05 22.00 10.65
C TYR A 138 -4.01 23.21 11.58
N SER A 139 -3.71 23.01 12.85
CA SER A 139 -3.13 24.09 13.66
C SER A 139 -1.70 24.28 13.12
N MET A 140 -1.51 25.30 12.29
CA MET A 140 -0.20 25.87 12.04
C MET A 140 0.38 26.38 13.36
#